data_8dd6805477fea2be1c6f5651a298d0c1
#
_entry.id   8dd6805477fea2be1c6f5651a298d0c1
#
_cell.length_a   1.000
_cell.length_b   1.000
_cell.length_c   1.000
_cell.angle_alpha   90.00
_cell.angle_beta   90.00
_cell.angle_gamma   90.00
#
_symmetry.space_group_name_H-M   'P 1'
#
loop_
_entity.id
_entity.type
_entity.pdbx_description
1 polymer ?
#
loop_
_entity_poly.entity_id
_entity_poly.type
_entity_poly.pdbx_seq_one_letter_code
_entity_poly.pdbx_strand_id
1 'polypeptide(L)'
;MYHDGPFWKWMRERDVLPPNRSPRLTGVRLRLGGKLRRTPPLSALPGVIRLRGREAPVNTDFRTWVAGHTDEATAAMLSAAAGVFTFHHDPGELSAAFVWPRMVRLVLTAPSIVRYPVGGWSSLIDSLERRVRELGVTVQTGTRLDTLPEAPVIVATELEQARELLGDDSLRWRSGRTVCMDVGLTYRRGDPTIVSDMDESGWIGRYSAANPSIAPDGEELIQAQMPIRPEESVEQAALRLERLLDVGVEDWRARETWRRRQVMDERSGALDMPGTSWRERPAIDRGDGVFLVGDTVAAPGMLSEVSWASAIEASRLALQAANRSRPRLREVA
;
A
#
# COMPACT_ATOMS: atom_id res chain seq x y z
N MET A 1 -8.71 1.99 -0.63
CA MET A 1 -9.43 0.70 -0.72
C MET A 1 -9.72 0.40 -2.19
N TYR A 2 -9.92 -0.86 -2.55
CA TYR A 2 -10.19 -1.30 -3.94
C TYR A 2 -11.58 -1.93 -4.02
N HIS A 3 -12.49 -1.35 -4.84
CA HIS A 3 -13.91 -1.75 -4.85
C HIS A 3 -14.19 -3.04 -5.64
N ASP A 4 -13.20 -3.58 -6.34
CA ASP A 4 -13.26 -4.84 -7.08
C ASP A 4 -12.72 -6.04 -6.30
N GLY A 5 -12.13 -5.80 -5.11
CA GLY A 5 -11.44 -6.82 -4.34
C GLY A 5 -12.33 -7.58 -3.34
N PRO A 6 -11.86 -8.75 -2.89
CA PRO A 6 -12.59 -9.56 -1.92
C PRO A 6 -12.74 -8.87 -0.56
N PHE A 7 -11.77 -8.02 -0.16
CA PHE A 7 -11.88 -7.22 1.07
C PHE A 7 -13.06 -6.25 1.02
N TRP A 8 -13.27 -5.59 -0.11
CA TRP A 8 -14.43 -4.70 -0.28
C TRP A 8 -15.77 -5.45 -0.16
N LYS A 9 -15.88 -6.61 -0.82
CA LYS A 9 -17.06 -7.47 -0.73
C LYS A 9 -17.33 -7.89 0.71
N TRP A 10 -16.30 -8.33 1.42
CA TRP A 10 -16.37 -8.73 2.82
C TRP A 10 -16.87 -7.62 3.74
N MET A 11 -16.35 -6.38 3.56
CA MET A 11 -16.78 -5.21 4.34
C MET A 11 -18.26 -4.87 4.08
N ARG A 12 -18.68 -4.91 2.83
CA ARG A 12 -20.05 -4.62 2.44
C ARG A 12 -21.04 -5.64 3.01
N GLU A 13 -20.71 -6.91 2.96
CA GLU A 13 -21.55 -8.00 3.49
C GLU A 13 -21.72 -7.93 5.02
N ARG A 14 -20.83 -7.23 5.72
CA ARG A 14 -20.85 -7.10 7.19
C ARG A 14 -21.22 -5.72 7.69
N ASP A 15 -21.64 -4.85 6.77
CA ASP A 15 -22.03 -3.47 7.06
C ASP A 15 -20.95 -2.67 7.81
N VAL A 16 -19.68 -2.93 7.49
CA VAL A 16 -18.53 -2.20 8.03
C VAL A 16 -17.83 -1.33 6.99
N LEU A 17 -18.35 -1.27 5.77
CA LEU A 17 -17.82 -0.43 4.71
C LEU A 17 -18.21 1.04 4.96
N PRO A 18 -17.24 1.95 5.22
CA PRO A 18 -17.57 3.35 5.43
C PRO A 18 -18.04 4.02 4.11
N PRO A 19 -18.77 5.13 4.19
CA PRO A 19 -19.00 6.00 3.04
C PRO A 19 -17.70 6.31 2.33
N ASN A 20 -17.73 6.38 0.99
CA ASN A 20 -16.48 6.51 0.23
C ASN A 20 -16.67 7.30 -1.07
N ARG A 21 -15.56 7.76 -1.64
CA ARG A 21 -15.53 8.55 -2.86
C ARG A 21 -14.47 8.02 -3.82
N SER A 22 -14.70 8.23 -5.12
CA SER A 22 -13.71 7.97 -6.16
C SER A 22 -12.65 9.07 -6.19
N PRO A 23 -11.38 8.78 -6.55
CA PRO A 23 -10.39 9.80 -6.78
C PRO A 23 -10.83 10.72 -7.93
N ARG A 24 -10.46 12.00 -7.83
CA ARG A 24 -10.61 12.93 -8.96
C ARG A 24 -9.41 12.76 -9.89
N LEU A 25 -9.64 12.21 -11.06
CA LEU A 25 -8.59 12.02 -12.07
C LEU A 25 -8.44 13.25 -13.01
N THR A 26 -9.34 14.23 -12.91
CA THR A 26 -9.16 15.53 -13.59
C THR A 26 -8.07 16.32 -12.86
N GLY A 27 -7.04 16.74 -13.60
CA GLY A 27 -5.92 17.44 -12.99
C GLY A 27 -4.71 16.57 -12.66
N VAL A 28 -4.69 15.31 -13.12
CA VAL A 28 -3.48 14.47 -13.07
C VAL A 28 -2.37 15.11 -13.90
N ARG A 29 -1.14 15.09 -13.38
CA ARG A 29 0.08 15.52 -14.06
C ARG A 29 1.16 14.45 -13.91
N LEU A 30 2.04 14.41 -14.89
CA LEU A 30 3.24 13.60 -14.90
C LEU A 30 4.45 14.52 -14.89
N ARG A 31 5.38 14.35 -13.97
CA ARG A 31 6.70 14.97 -14.07
C ARG A 31 7.56 14.08 -14.94
N LEU A 32 8.04 14.60 -16.06
CA LEU A 32 8.91 13.90 -16.97
C LEU A 32 9.92 14.86 -17.61
N GLY A 33 11.21 14.56 -17.44
CA GLY A 33 12.31 15.46 -17.82
C GLY A 33 12.27 16.79 -17.05
N GLY A 34 11.95 16.74 -15.76
CA GLY A 34 11.82 17.91 -14.88
C GLY A 34 10.59 18.79 -15.11
N LYS A 35 9.71 18.47 -16.07
CA LYS A 35 8.56 19.30 -16.45
C LYS A 35 7.23 18.57 -16.24
N LEU A 36 6.19 19.33 -15.84
CA LEU A 36 4.83 18.79 -15.74
C LEU A 36 4.18 18.62 -17.12
N ARG A 37 3.62 17.45 -17.36
CA ARG A 37 2.87 17.09 -18.55
C ARG A 37 1.45 16.62 -18.17
N ARG A 38 0.50 16.81 -19.09
CA ARG A 38 -0.91 16.38 -18.89
C ARG A 38 -1.14 14.93 -19.33
N THR A 39 -0.32 14.44 -20.25
CA THR A 39 -0.45 13.12 -20.85
C THR A 39 0.91 12.45 -20.93
N PRO A 40 0.97 11.11 -20.86
CA PRO A 40 2.18 10.38 -21.18
C PRO A 40 2.56 10.60 -22.67
N PRO A 41 3.82 10.34 -23.04
CA PRO A 41 4.22 10.34 -24.44
C PRO A 41 3.36 9.37 -25.27
N LEU A 42 2.86 9.82 -26.41
CA LEU A 42 2.04 8.97 -27.29
C LEU A 42 2.81 7.75 -27.81
N SER A 43 4.13 7.85 -27.90
CA SER A 43 5.03 6.75 -28.27
C SER A 43 4.95 5.56 -27.30
N ALA A 44 4.55 5.77 -26.05
CA ALA A 44 4.41 4.70 -25.07
C ALA A 44 3.14 3.84 -25.29
N LEU A 45 2.09 4.37 -25.92
CA LEU A 45 0.80 3.69 -26.07
C LEU A 45 0.87 2.33 -26.78
N PRO A 46 1.56 2.18 -27.91
CA PRO A 46 1.66 0.88 -28.60
C PRO A 46 2.32 -0.19 -27.73
N GLY A 47 3.32 0.19 -26.93
CA GLY A 47 3.99 -0.70 -26.00
C GLY A 47 3.07 -1.16 -24.88
N VAL A 48 2.35 -0.24 -24.25
CA VAL A 48 1.38 -0.56 -23.17
C VAL A 48 0.28 -1.47 -23.70
N ILE A 49 -0.25 -1.22 -24.92
CA ILE A 49 -1.27 -2.07 -25.54
C ILE A 49 -0.72 -3.48 -25.78
N ARG A 50 0.53 -3.59 -26.28
CA ARG A 50 1.18 -4.89 -26.53
C ARG A 50 1.40 -5.71 -25.27
N LEU A 51 1.64 -5.06 -24.14
CA LEU A 51 1.81 -5.71 -22.84
C LEU A 51 0.48 -6.16 -22.23
N ARG A 52 -0.65 -5.54 -22.58
CA ARG A 52 -1.96 -5.95 -22.07
C ARG A 52 -2.26 -7.40 -22.46
N GLY A 53 -2.71 -8.17 -21.49
CA GLY A 53 -3.03 -9.59 -21.67
C GLY A 53 -1.82 -10.54 -21.66
N ARG A 54 -0.59 -10.01 -21.52
CA ARG A 54 0.60 -10.85 -21.32
C ARG A 54 0.74 -11.22 -19.85
N GLU A 55 1.11 -12.47 -19.62
CA GLU A 55 1.55 -12.92 -18.30
C GLU A 55 2.98 -12.45 -18.05
N ALA A 56 3.18 -11.78 -16.93
CA ALA A 56 4.48 -11.27 -16.55
C ALA A 56 5.26 -12.35 -15.77
N PRO A 57 6.54 -12.64 -16.13
CA PRO A 57 7.31 -13.70 -15.50
C PRO A 57 7.77 -13.35 -14.08
N VAL A 58 7.86 -14.36 -13.22
CA VAL A 58 8.38 -14.23 -11.85
C VAL A 58 9.90 -14.00 -11.85
N ASN A 59 10.63 -14.67 -12.73
CA ASN A 59 12.10 -14.71 -12.71
C ASN A 59 12.79 -13.57 -13.45
N THR A 60 12.03 -12.59 -13.95
CA THR A 60 12.55 -11.45 -14.72
C THR A 60 12.14 -10.16 -14.03
N ASP A 61 13.06 -9.21 -13.94
CA ASP A 61 12.74 -7.88 -13.44
C ASP A 61 11.79 -7.13 -14.39
N PHE A 62 11.04 -6.19 -13.83
CA PHE A 62 10.00 -5.50 -14.56
C PHE A 62 10.55 -4.65 -15.72
N ARG A 63 11.67 -3.95 -15.51
CA ARG A 63 12.27 -3.11 -16.56
C ARG A 63 12.72 -3.95 -17.74
N THR A 64 13.46 -5.03 -17.52
CA THR A 64 13.94 -5.94 -18.56
C THR A 64 12.77 -6.56 -19.33
N TRP A 65 11.73 -7.01 -18.61
CA TRP A 65 10.56 -7.59 -19.26
C TRP A 65 9.81 -6.56 -20.12
N VAL A 66 9.61 -5.33 -19.63
CA VAL A 66 8.97 -4.25 -20.41
C VAL A 66 9.82 -3.85 -21.60
N ALA A 67 11.14 -3.67 -21.44
CA ALA A 67 12.06 -3.31 -22.52
C ALA A 67 12.10 -4.35 -23.64
N GLY A 68 11.91 -5.63 -23.32
CA GLY A 68 11.75 -6.68 -24.34
C GLY A 68 10.49 -6.55 -25.23
N HIS A 69 9.57 -5.66 -24.88
CA HIS A 69 8.30 -5.46 -25.61
C HIS A 69 8.05 -4.00 -26.01
N THR A 70 8.85 -3.06 -25.54
CA THR A 70 8.72 -1.61 -25.75
C THR A 70 10.10 -0.99 -25.98
N ASP A 71 10.16 0.32 -26.12
CA ASP A 71 11.42 1.06 -26.06
C ASP A 71 11.87 1.29 -24.60
N GLU A 72 13.16 1.58 -24.42
CA GLU A 72 13.78 1.78 -23.10
C GLU A 72 13.16 2.97 -22.33
N ALA A 73 12.80 4.05 -23.02
CA ALA A 73 12.16 5.21 -22.41
C ALA A 73 10.78 4.86 -21.82
N THR A 74 10.02 4.05 -22.54
CA THR A 74 8.73 3.52 -22.07
C THR A 74 8.93 2.58 -20.88
N ALA A 75 9.95 1.72 -20.91
CA ALA A 75 10.26 0.83 -19.80
C ALA A 75 10.65 1.61 -18.53
N ALA A 76 11.49 2.63 -18.67
CA ALA A 76 11.88 3.51 -17.55
C ALA A 76 10.67 4.26 -16.97
N MET A 77 9.82 4.82 -17.82
CA MET A 77 8.61 5.54 -17.42
C MET A 77 7.63 4.65 -16.68
N LEU A 78 7.35 3.45 -17.17
CA LEU A 78 6.45 2.49 -16.49
C LEU A 78 7.04 2.01 -15.16
N SER A 79 8.36 1.81 -15.10
CA SER A 79 9.05 1.46 -13.86
C SER A 79 8.87 2.57 -12.82
N ALA A 80 9.13 3.82 -13.17
CA ALA A 80 8.97 4.95 -12.26
C ALA A 80 7.49 5.13 -11.82
N ALA A 81 6.54 4.92 -12.72
CA ALA A 81 5.11 4.98 -12.40
C ALA A 81 4.69 3.97 -11.33
N ALA A 82 5.40 2.87 -11.17
CA ALA A 82 5.13 1.88 -10.14
C ALA A 82 5.54 2.33 -8.73
N GLY A 83 6.31 3.40 -8.59
CA GLY A 83 6.73 3.96 -7.31
C GLY A 83 5.56 4.27 -6.36
N VAL A 84 4.40 4.67 -6.91
CA VAL A 84 3.21 5.03 -6.13
C VAL A 84 2.64 3.89 -5.29
N PHE A 85 2.86 2.64 -5.68
CA PHE A 85 2.33 1.47 -4.97
C PHE A 85 3.41 0.48 -4.51
N THR A 86 4.66 0.72 -4.88
CA THR A 86 5.80 -0.09 -4.41
C THR A 86 6.58 0.60 -3.31
N PHE A 87 6.56 1.93 -3.25
CA PHE A 87 7.36 2.75 -2.33
C PHE A 87 8.87 2.46 -2.45
N HIS A 88 9.28 1.97 -3.63
CA HIS A 88 10.64 1.55 -3.93
C HIS A 88 11.33 2.56 -4.84
N HIS A 89 12.61 2.80 -4.64
CA HIS A 89 13.37 3.80 -5.41
C HIS A 89 13.57 3.39 -6.87
N ASP A 90 13.67 2.09 -7.12
CA ASP A 90 13.73 1.50 -8.46
C ASP A 90 12.73 0.35 -8.62
N PRO A 91 11.45 0.64 -8.91
CA PRO A 91 10.45 -0.41 -9.12
C PRO A 91 10.74 -1.31 -10.32
N GLY A 92 11.64 -0.88 -11.21
CA GLY A 92 12.05 -1.65 -12.38
C GLY A 92 12.84 -2.91 -12.04
N GLU A 93 13.51 -2.97 -10.88
CA GLU A 93 14.26 -4.15 -10.43
C GLU A 93 13.37 -5.23 -9.79
N LEU A 94 12.13 -4.92 -9.46
CA LEU A 94 11.18 -5.86 -8.86
C LEU A 94 10.69 -6.89 -9.89
N SER A 95 10.22 -8.04 -9.42
CA SER A 95 9.63 -9.09 -10.28
C SER A 95 8.55 -8.52 -11.20
N ALA A 96 8.60 -8.83 -12.48
CA ALA A 96 7.58 -8.42 -13.43
C ALA A 96 6.19 -8.94 -13.03
N ALA A 97 6.09 -10.15 -12.50
CA ALA A 97 4.86 -10.74 -11.97
C ALA A 97 4.34 -10.01 -10.72
N PHE A 98 5.22 -9.34 -9.99
CA PHE A 98 4.82 -8.49 -8.86
C PHE A 98 4.27 -7.13 -9.33
N VAL A 99 4.97 -6.46 -10.26
CA VAL A 99 4.66 -5.07 -10.66
C VAL A 99 3.52 -5.00 -11.66
N TRP A 100 3.53 -5.82 -12.71
CA TRP A 100 2.63 -5.65 -13.86
C TRP A 100 1.14 -5.80 -13.51
N PRO A 101 0.69 -6.83 -12.78
CA PRO A 101 -0.72 -6.94 -12.40
C PRO A 101 -1.22 -5.75 -11.57
N ARG A 102 -0.36 -5.20 -10.71
CA ARG A 102 -0.65 -4.00 -9.91
C ARG A 102 -0.75 -2.76 -10.78
N MET A 103 0.18 -2.60 -11.72
CA MET A 103 0.16 -1.51 -12.71
C MET A 103 -1.12 -1.52 -13.52
N VAL A 104 -1.51 -2.68 -14.07
CA VAL A 104 -2.76 -2.83 -14.83
C VAL A 104 -3.95 -2.45 -13.96
N ARG A 105 -4.03 -2.99 -12.75
CA ARG A 105 -5.19 -2.82 -11.88
C ARG A 105 -5.31 -1.40 -11.32
N LEU A 106 -4.22 -0.77 -10.92
CA LEU A 106 -4.22 0.54 -10.24
C LEU A 106 -4.10 1.74 -11.17
N VAL A 107 -3.30 1.60 -12.23
CA VAL A 107 -2.89 2.72 -13.09
C VAL A 107 -3.58 2.67 -14.45
N LEU A 108 -3.68 1.48 -15.06
CA LEU A 108 -4.16 1.32 -16.43
C LEU A 108 -5.66 0.95 -16.53
N THR A 109 -6.33 0.71 -15.41
CA THR A 109 -7.77 0.40 -15.39
C THR A 109 -8.61 1.67 -15.24
N ALA A 110 -9.58 1.82 -16.14
CA ALA A 110 -10.57 2.90 -16.10
C ALA A 110 -11.99 2.30 -16.15
N PRO A 111 -12.93 2.75 -15.29
CA PRO A 111 -12.76 3.73 -14.23
C PRO A 111 -11.86 3.22 -13.10
N SER A 112 -11.24 4.12 -12.33
CA SER A 112 -10.38 3.74 -11.21
C SER A 112 -11.12 2.90 -10.18
N ILE A 113 -10.46 1.81 -9.75
CA ILE A 113 -10.96 0.93 -8.69
C ILE A 113 -10.70 1.48 -7.29
N VAL A 114 -9.87 2.48 -7.16
CA VAL A 114 -9.50 3.09 -5.87
C VAL A 114 -10.70 3.83 -5.27
N ARG A 115 -10.87 3.72 -3.97
CA ARG A 115 -11.87 4.44 -3.17
C ARG A 115 -11.23 5.04 -1.93
N TYR A 116 -11.63 6.26 -1.60
CA TYR A 116 -11.22 6.98 -0.40
C TYR A 116 -12.33 6.97 0.63
N PRO A 117 -12.10 6.46 1.86
CA PRO A 117 -13.10 6.55 2.92
C PRO A 117 -13.38 8.01 3.27
N VAL A 118 -14.64 8.38 3.42
CA VAL A 118 -15.03 9.69 3.96
C VAL A 118 -14.59 9.75 5.43
N GLY A 119 -13.92 10.81 5.84
CA GLY A 119 -13.29 10.92 7.15
C GLY A 119 -11.90 10.24 7.24
N GLY A 120 -11.38 9.71 6.11
CA GLY A 120 -10.06 9.07 6.07
C GLY A 120 -10.06 7.61 6.55
N TRP A 121 -8.87 7.07 6.78
CA TRP A 121 -8.71 5.68 7.23
C TRP A 121 -9.29 5.44 8.63
N SER A 122 -9.34 6.47 9.49
CA SER A 122 -9.94 6.36 10.83
C SER A 122 -11.38 5.87 10.76
N SER A 123 -12.17 6.35 9.80
CA SER A 123 -13.58 5.92 9.66
C SER A 123 -13.75 4.43 9.38
N LEU A 124 -12.77 3.80 8.68
CA LEU A 124 -12.75 2.36 8.50
C LEU A 124 -12.39 1.64 9.80
N ILE A 125 -11.37 2.12 10.51
CA ILE A 125 -10.96 1.54 11.80
C ILE A 125 -12.10 1.63 12.80
N ASP A 126 -12.76 2.79 12.93
CA ASP A 126 -13.90 3.01 13.81
C ASP A 126 -15.07 2.05 13.49
N SER A 127 -15.33 1.81 12.21
CA SER A 127 -16.35 0.86 11.76
C SER A 127 -16.02 -0.58 12.16
N LEU A 128 -14.77 -0.99 12.00
CA LEU A 128 -14.28 -2.31 12.39
C LEU A 128 -14.27 -2.46 13.91
N GLU A 129 -13.79 -1.46 14.66
CA GLU A 129 -13.74 -1.49 16.11
C GLU A 129 -15.15 -1.58 16.72
N ARG A 130 -16.09 -0.79 16.23
CA ARG A 130 -17.50 -0.88 16.64
C ARG A 130 -18.02 -2.30 16.46
N ARG A 131 -17.77 -2.90 15.28
CA ARG A 131 -18.23 -4.27 14.98
C ARG A 131 -17.60 -5.32 15.88
N VAL A 132 -16.31 -5.19 16.16
CA VAL A 132 -15.57 -6.06 17.07
C VAL A 132 -16.18 -6.01 18.48
N ARG A 133 -16.50 -4.81 18.99
CA ARG A 133 -17.16 -4.62 20.30
C ARG A 133 -18.57 -5.18 20.33
N GLU A 134 -19.37 -4.97 19.28
CA GLU A 134 -20.73 -5.56 19.15
C GLU A 134 -20.71 -7.09 19.22
N LEU A 135 -19.62 -7.71 18.72
CA LEU A 135 -19.41 -9.15 18.79
C LEU A 135 -18.87 -9.63 20.14
N GLY A 136 -18.72 -8.75 21.13
CA GLY A 136 -18.28 -9.08 22.48
C GLY A 136 -16.77 -9.30 22.61
N VAL A 137 -15.98 -8.87 21.61
CA VAL A 137 -14.51 -8.97 21.68
C VAL A 137 -13.97 -7.89 22.62
N THR A 138 -13.10 -8.27 23.54
CA THR A 138 -12.40 -7.33 24.44
C THR A 138 -11.20 -6.72 23.70
N VAL A 139 -11.14 -5.39 23.64
CA VAL A 139 -10.00 -4.64 23.09
C VAL A 139 -9.25 -4.01 24.27
N GLN A 140 -8.00 -4.41 24.45
CA GLN A 140 -7.09 -3.85 25.45
C GLN A 140 -6.07 -2.94 24.78
N THR A 141 -6.01 -1.69 25.20
CA THR A 141 -5.01 -0.71 24.73
C THR A 141 -4.02 -0.41 25.86
N GLY A 142 -2.86 0.18 25.49
CA GLY A 142 -1.82 0.51 26.46
C GLY A 142 -1.12 -0.72 27.08
N THR A 143 -1.27 -1.90 26.48
CA THR A 143 -0.68 -3.15 26.95
C THR A 143 0.34 -3.65 25.93
N ARG A 144 1.61 -3.70 26.32
CA ARG A 144 2.66 -4.38 25.57
C ARG A 144 2.73 -5.84 25.98
N LEU A 145 2.84 -6.74 25.01
CA LEU A 145 3.09 -8.16 25.23
C LEU A 145 4.56 -8.45 24.91
N ASP A 146 5.30 -8.93 25.91
CA ASP A 146 6.69 -9.38 25.75
C ASP A 146 6.78 -10.91 25.60
N THR A 147 5.67 -11.61 25.85
CA THR A 147 5.54 -13.08 25.67
C THR A 147 4.17 -13.40 25.11
N LEU A 148 4.10 -14.48 24.34
CA LEU A 148 2.82 -14.93 23.79
C LEU A 148 1.89 -15.45 24.90
N PRO A 149 0.60 -15.14 24.83
CA PRO A 149 -0.41 -15.84 25.62
C PRO A 149 -0.58 -17.29 25.18
N GLU A 150 -1.41 -18.05 25.89
CA GLU A 150 -1.77 -19.42 25.49
C GLU A 150 -2.41 -19.44 24.09
N ALA A 151 -1.99 -20.42 23.26
CA ALA A 151 -2.51 -20.59 21.91
C ALA A 151 -4.01 -20.99 21.92
N PRO A 152 -4.78 -20.66 20.85
CA PRO A 152 -4.31 -20.08 19.59
C PRO A 152 -4.12 -18.56 19.66
N VAL A 153 -3.06 -18.08 19.01
CA VAL A 153 -2.68 -16.65 18.96
C VAL A 153 -2.49 -16.19 17.51
N ILE A 154 -3.02 -15.02 17.18
CA ILE A 154 -2.76 -14.35 15.92
C ILE A 154 -1.90 -13.10 16.19
N VAL A 155 -0.67 -13.08 15.66
CA VAL A 155 0.27 -11.97 15.74
C VAL A 155 0.05 -11.06 14.53
N ALA A 156 -0.36 -9.82 14.78
CA ALA A 156 -0.70 -8.83 13.76
C ALA A 156 0.18 -7.57 13.88
N THR A 157 1.45 -7.76 14.20
CA THR A 157 2.46 -6.71 14.28
C THR A 157 3.29 -6.67 13.00
N GLU A 158 4.15 -5.64 12.86
CA GLU A 158 5.17 -5.63 11.81
C GLU A 158 6.17 -6.77 12.02
N LEU A 159 6.88 -7.17 10.95
CA LEU A 159 7.79 -8.31 11.01
C LEU A 159 8.92 -8.14 12.04
N GLU A 160 9.38 -6.92 12.27
CA GLU A 160 10.42 -6.64 13.27
C GLU A 160 9.93 -7.02 14.68
N GLN A 161 8.76 -6.54 15.07
CA GLN A 161 8.15 -6.86 16.36
C GLN A 161 7.75 -8.34 16.45
N ALA A 162 7.31 -8.93 15.34
CA ALA A 162 7.02 -10.36 15.30
C ALA A 162 8.28 -11.21 15.51
N ARG A 163 9.44 -10.82 14.94
CA ARG A 163 10.74 -11.47 15.18
C ARG A 163 11.08 -11.50 16.66
N GLU A 164 10.99 -10.32 17.32
CA GLU A 164 11.28 -10.20 18.74
C GLU A 164 10.34 -11.08 19.57
N LEU A 165 9.03 -10.99 19.33
CA LEU A 165 8.00 -11.69 20.10
C LEU A 165 8.06 -13.22 19.91
N LEU A 166 8.39 -13.69 18.71
CA LEU A 166 8.44 -15.12 18.37
C LEU A 166 9.85 -15.72 18.52
N GLY A 167 10.88 -14.91 18.73
CA GLY A 167 12.28 -15.38 18.74
C GLY A 167 12.70 -16.01 17.41
N ASP A 168 12.17 -15.52 16.29
CA ASP A 168 12.37 -16.10 14.96
C ASP A 168 13.01 -15.09 13.99
N ASP A 169 14.33 -15.16 13.89
CA ASP A 169 15.12 -14.29 13.01
C ASP A 169 14.87 -14.49 11.51
N SER A 170 14.19 -15.56 11.11
CA SER A 170 13.82 -15.81 9.71
C SER A 170 12.68 -14.92 9.20
N LEU A 171 11.95 -14.26 10.10
CA LEU A 171 10.85 -13.36 9.77
C LEU A 171 11.37 -12.05 9.16
N ARG A 172 11.85 -12.14 7.91
CA ARG A 172 12.37 -11.02 7.13
C ARG A 172 11.76 -11.05 5.73
N TRP A 173 11.43 -9.90 5.22
CA TRP A 173 11.06 -9.72 3.83
C TRP A 173 11.39 -8.30 3.39
N ARG A 174 11.69 -8.10 2.12
CA ARG A 174 11.94 -6.76 1.59
C ARG A 174 10.66 -5.93 1.60
N SER A 175 10.79 -4.67 1.98
CA SER A 175 9.74 -3.66 1.93
C SER A 175 10.28 -2.37 1.32
N GLY A 176 9.39 -1.48 0.90
CA GLY A 176 9.78 -0.17 0.41
C GLY A 176 10.23 0.73 1.56
N ARG A 177 11.14 1.66 1.24
CA ARG A 177 11.60 2.69 2.14
C ARG A 177 11.31 4.06 1.53
N THR A 178 10.52 4.88 2.22
CA THR A 178 10.05 6.15 1.66
C THR A 178 9.92 7.24 2.72
N VAL A 179 10.22 8.47 2.35
CA VAL A 179 9.82 9.63 3.12
C VAL A 179 8.44 10.09 2.64
N CYS A 180 7.54 10.31 3.58
CA CYS A 180 6.20 10.83 3.36
C CYS A 180 6.08 12.23 3.95
N MET A 181 5.31 13.08 3.30
CA MET A 181 4.98 14.42 3.78
C MET A 181 3.48 14.70 3.58
N ASP A 182 2.82 15.00 4.66
CA ASP A 182 1.47 15.53 4.64
C ASP A 182 1.57 17.06 4.78
N VAL A 183 0.88 17.80 3.91
CA VAL A 183 0.91 19.28 3.90
C VAL A 183 -0.51 19.81 3.83
N GLY A 184 -0.89 20.57 4.86
CA GLY A 184 -2.08 21.42 4.86
C GLY A 184 -1.77 22.73 4.13
N LEU A 185 -2.61 23.10 3.18
CA LEU A 185 -2.45 24.32 2.39
C LEU A 185 -3.73 25.12 2.36
N THR A 186 -3.65 26.45 2.33
CA THR A 186 -4.77 27.28 1.89
C THR A 186 -5.18 26.86 0.48
N TYR A 187 -6.49 26.62 0.28
CA TYR A 187 -7.04 26.14 -0.99
C TYR A 187 -6.70 27.05 -2.17
N ARG A 188 -6.30 26.43 -3.29
CA ARG A 188 -6.12 27.14 -4.56
C ARG A 188 -6.77 26.35 -5.69
N ARG A 189 -7.62 27.07 -6.46
CA ARG A 189 -8.23 26.49 -7.65
C ARG A 189 -7.15 26.27 -8.73
N GLY A 190 -7.15 25.06 -9.31
CA GLY A 190 -6.26 24.73 -10.43
C GLY A 190 -5.04 23.89 -10.06
N ASP A 191 -4.77 23.69 -8.78
CA ASP A 191 -3.74 22.75 -8.34
C ASP A 191 -4.00 21.34 -8.88
N PRO A 192 -2.95 20.61 -9.27
CA PRO A 192 -3.08 19.23 -9.68
C PRO A 192 -3.74 18.37 -8.58
N THR A 193 -4.56 17.40 -8.97
CA THR A 193 -5.10 16.41 -8.05
C THR A 193 -4.09 15.30 -7.76
N ILE A 194 -3.23 15.02 -8.73
CA ILE A 194 -2.18 14.01 -8.65
C ILE A 194 -0.99 14.51 -9.46
N VAL A 195 0.21 14.35 -8.92
CA VAL A 195 1.46 14.43 -9.66
C VAL A 195 2.20 13.10 -9.50
N SER A 196 2.42 12.39 -10.59
CA SER A 196 3.24 11.18 -10.62
C SER A 196 4.60 11.52 -11.20
N ASP A 197 5.65 11.24 -10.44
CA ASP A 197 7.03 11.54 -10.84
C ASP A 197 7.62 10.38 -11.63
N MET A 198 7.76 10.57 -12.94
CA MET A 198 8.35 9.59 -13.85
C MET A 198 9.88 9.68 -13.89
N ASP A 199 10.47 10.67 -13.24
CA ASP A 199 11.91 10.83 -13.16
C ASP A 199 12.52 10.15 -11.92
N GLU A 200 11.78 10.17 -10.78
CA GLU A 200 12.32 9.74 -9.48
C GLU A 200 11.36 8.85 -8.66
N SER A 201 10.32 8.31 -9.27
CA SER A 201 9.31 7.44 -8.64
C SER A 201 8.54 8.07 -7.48
N GLY A 202 8.55 9.42 -7.37
CA GLY A 202 7.82 10.17 -6.36
C GLY A 202 6.33 10.33 -6.70
N TRP A 203 5.58 10.81 -5.73
CA TRP A 203 4.13 11.00 -5.86
C TRP A 203 3.62 12.16 -5.02
N ILE A 204 2.65 12.89 -5.56
CA ILE A 204 1.82 13.86 -4.83
C ILE A 204 0.36 13.52 -5.08
N GLY A 205 -0.45 13.45 -4.03
CA GLY A 205 -1.89 13.30 -4.10
C GLY A 205 -2.62 14.35 -3.28
N ARG A 206 -3.49 15.13 -3.90
CA ARG A 206 -4.40 16.07 -3.22
C ARG A 206 -5.67 15.32 -2.82
N TYR A 207 -5.63 14.64 -1.69
CA TYR A 207 -6.70 13.75 -1.24
C TYR A 207 -7.98 14.50 -0.88
N SER A 208 -7.88 15.71 -0.33
CA SER A 208 -9.03 16.57 -0.04
C SER A 208 -9.83 16.99 -1.28
N ALA A 209 -9.21 16.97 -2.47
CA ALA A 209 -9.93 17.24 -3.72
C ALA A 209 -11.09 16.27 -4.00
N ALA A 210 -10.93 15.00 -3.61
CA ALA A 210 -11.97 13.98 -3.71
C ALA A 210 -12.76 13.82 -2.40
N ASN A 211 -12.12 14.06 -1.27
CA ASN A 211 -12.67 13.89 0.07
C ASN A 211 -12.45 15.13 0.94
N PRO A 212 -13.27 16.19 0.79
CA PRO A 212 -13.08 17.44 1.55
C PRO A 212 -13.13 17.26 3.07
N SER A 213 -13.73 16.18 3.59
CA SER A 213 -13.85 15.97 5.04
C SER A 213 -12.53 15.71 5.78
N ILE A 214 -11.40 15.61 5.06
CA ILE A 214 -10.07 15.39 5.66
C ILE A 214 -9.22 16.68 5.74
N ALA A 215 -9.80 17.83 5.45
CA ALA A 215 -9.16 19.14 5.59
C ALA A 215 -10.18 20.13 6.18
N PRO A 216 -9.72 21.16 6.92
CA PRO A 216 -10.58 22.26 7.35
C PRO A 216 -11.20 23.04 6.16
N ASP A 217 -12.28 23.76 6.43
CA ASP A 217 -12.89 24.64 5.42
C ASP A 217 -11.91 25.70 4.92
N GLY A 218 -11.82 25.85 3.62
CA GLY A 218 -10.87 26.78 2.98
C GLY A 218 -9.44 26.24 2.86
N GLU A 219 -9.19 25.04 3.33
CA GLU A 219 -7.89 24.37 3.21
C GLU A 219 -7.96 23.10 2.36
N GLU A 220 -6.79 22.55 2.07
CA GLU A 220 -6.63 21.28 1.38
C GLU A 220 -5.49 20.46 1.99
N LEU A 221 -5.62 19.14 1.90
CA LEU A 221 -4.59 18.19 2.32
C LEU A 221 -3.94 17.55 1.11
N ILE A 222 -2.62 17.71 1.05
CA ILE A 222 -1.73 17.01 0.13
C ILE A 222 -0.96 15.97 0.90
N GLN A 223 -0.89 14.76 0.35
CA GLN A 223 0.02 13.72 0.80
C GLN A 223 1.02 13.45 -0.31
N ALA A 224 2.29 13.47 0.04
CA ALA A 224 3.39 13.29 -0.90
C ALA A 224 4.36 12.23 -0.38
N GLN A 225 5.03 11.55 -1.32
CA GLN A 225 6.05 10.55 -0.98
C GLN A 225 7.21 10.57 -1.97
N MET A 226 8.40 10.22 -1.47
CA MET A 226 9.61 10.03 -2.24
C MET A 226 10.36 8.80 -1.73
N PRO A 227 10.53 7.75 -2.53
CA PRO A 227 11.31 6.59 -2.15
C PRO A 227 12.78 6.99 -1.85
N ILE A 228 13.32 6.42 -0.78
CA ILE A 228 14.70 6.67 -0.34
C ILE A 228 15.62 5.69 -1.08
N ARG A 229 16.69 6.21 -1.68
CA ARG A 229 17.71 5.41 -2.36
C ARG A 229 18.62 4.72 -1.34
N PRO A 230 19.33 3.62 -1.70
CA PRO A 230 20.18 2.88 -0.76
C PRO A 230 21.22 3.74 -0.03
N GLU A 231 21.91 4.63 -0.75
CA GLU A 231 22.98 5.48 -0.21
C GLU A 231 22.47 6.89 0.18
N GLU A 232 21.16 7.07 0.28
CA GLU A 232 20.55 8.37 0.53
C GLU A 232 20.10 8.50 1.98
N SER A 233 20.38 9.66 2.60
CA SER A 233 19.79 9.99 3.89
C SER A 233 18.30 10.38 3.77
N VAL A 234 17.59 10.29 4.87
CA VAL A 234 16.18 10.72 4.97
C VAL A 234 16.03 12.19 4.59
N GLU A 235 17.00 13.03 5.00
CA GLU A 235 17.01 14.47 4.72
C GLU A 235 17.19 14.75 3.22
N GLN A 236 18.06 14.01 2.55
CA GLN A 236 18.27 14.14 1.10
C GLN A 236 17.02 13.73 0.33
N ALA A 237 16.36 12.63 0.72
CA ALA A 237 15.10 12.21 0.13
C ALA A 237 13.97 13.23 0.39
N ALA A 238 13.91 13.82 1.58
CA ALA A 238 12.96 14.88 1.91
C ALA A 238 13.16 16.12 1.04
N LEU A 239 14.41 16.51 0.77
CA LEU A 239 14.71 17.61 -0.15
C LEU A 239 14.31 17.29 -1.60
N ARG A 240 14.41 16.02 -2.03
CA ARG A 240 13.87 15.59 -3.34
C ARG A 240 12.34 15.71 -3.37
N LEU A 241 11.67 15.31 -2.29
CA LEU A 241 10.23 15.45 -2.16
C LEU A 241 9.78 16.91 -2.20
N GLU A 242 10.49 17.79 -1.51
CA GLU A 242 10.21 19.23 -1.55
C GLU A 242 10.42 19.82 -2.96
N ARG A 243 11.45 19.38 -3.69
CA ARG A 243 11.62 19.77 -5.11
C ARG A 243 10.47 19.30 -6.00
N LEU A 244 9.92 18.12 -5.71
CA LEU A 244 8.73 17.64 -6.41
C LEU A 244 7.51 18.51 -6.09
N LEU A 245 7.34 18.91 -4.82
CA LEU A 245 6.29 19.87 -4.41
C LEU A 245 6.47 21.23 -5.08
N ASP A 246 7.72 21.74 -5.20
CA ASP A 246 8.01 23.02 -5.88
C ASP A 246 7.59 23.03 -7.36
N VAL A 247 7.74 21.87 -8.03
CA VAL A 247 7.31 21.71 -9.42
C VAL A 247 5.81 21.42 -9.51
N GLY A 248 5.27 20.66 -8.56
CA GLY A 248 3.92 20.10 -8.61
C GLY A 248 2.82 21.00 -8.06
N VAL A 249 3.13 21.90 -7.12
CA VAL A 249 2.14 22.68 -6.36
C VAL A 249 2.62 24.12 -6.23
N GLU A 250 1.97 25.01 -6.97
CA GLU A 250 2.37 26.41 -7.06
C GLU A 250 2.29 27.11 -5.70
N ASP A 251 3.36 27.83 -5.33
CA ASP A 251 3.49 28.61 -4.08
C ASP A 251 3.16 27.85 -2.80
N TRP A 252 3.37 26.52 -2.78
CA TRP A 252 2.94 25.69 -1.65
C TRP A 252 3.51 26.15 -0.31
N ARG A 253 4.78 26.63 -0.26
CA ARG A 253 5.39 27.10 0.99
C ARG A 253 4.73 28.36 1.55
N ALA A 254 4.24 29.26 0.68
CA ALA A 254 3.54 30.47 1.09
C ALA A 254 2.09 30.21 1.56
N ARG A 255 1.54 29.05 1.18
CA ARG A 255 0.18 28.63 1.51
C ARG A 255 0.13 27.59 2.62
N GLU A 256 1.29 27.14 3.10
CA GLU A 256 1.39 26.11 4.13
C GLU A 256 0.74 26.55 5.44
N THR A 257 -0.22 25.77 5.93
CA THR A 257 -0.87 25.95 7.24
C THR A 257 -0.42 24.90 8.24
N TRP A 258 0.02 23.73 7.76
CA TRP A 258 0.47 22.63 8.58
C TRP A 258 1.34 21.65 7.79
N ARG A 259 2.27 21.00 8.46
CA ARG A 259 3.13 19.96 7.86
C ARG A 259 3.42 18.84 8.85
N ARG A 260 3.45 17.61 8.32
CA ARG A 260 3.97 16.44 9.01
C ARG A 260 4.89 15.66 8.09
N ARG A 261 6.06 15.27 8.59
CA ARG A 261 6.98 14.35 7.90
C ARG A 261 7.02 13.02 8.62
N GLN A 262 7.03 11.93 7.87
CA GLN A 262 7.15 10.56 8.36
C GLN A 262 8.11 9.78 7.48
N VAL A 263 8.75 8.78 8.06
CA VAL A 263 9.55 7.79 7.32
C VAL A 263 8.85 6.45 7.47
N MET A 264 8.59 5.83 6.34
CA MET A 264 8.12 4.45 6.26
C MET A 264 9.34 3.60 5.93
N ASP A 265 9.84 2.86 6.91
CA ASP A 265 10.97 1.95 6.76
C ASP A 265 10.49 0.55 7.11
N GLU A 266 10.60 -0.38 6.17
CA GLU A 266 10.05 -1.74 6.24
C GLU A 266 8.53 -1.83 6.56
N ARG A 267 7.77 -0.77 6.29
CA ARG A 267 6.33 -0.61 6.64
C ARG A 267 5.43 -0.27 5.46
N SER A 268 5.87 -0.55 4.24
CA SER A 268 5.13 -0.20 3.02
C SER A 268 4.65 -1.41 2.23
N GLY A 269 4.53 -2.57 2.88
CA GLY A 269 4.14 -3.83 2.27
C GLY A 269 5.30 -4.58 1.64
N ALA A 270 5.08 -5.84 1.34
CA ALA A 270 6.09 -6.71 0.77
C ALA A 270 6.45 -6.34 -0.67
N LEU A 271 7.74 -6.45 -1.00
CA LEU A 271 8.29 -6.38 -2.35
C LEU A 271 8.81 -7.75 -2.77
N ASP A 272 8.40 -8.23 -3.94
CA ASP A 272 8.87 -9.49 -4.49
C ASP A 272 9.94 -9.21 -5.57
N MET A 273 11.12 -9.77 -5.36
CA MET A 273 12.25 -9.70 -6.29
C MET A 273 12.11 -10.77 -7.39
N PRO A 274 12.84 -10.66 -8.52
CA PRO A 274 12.91 -11.76 -9.48
C PRO A 274 13.26 -13.08 -8.81
N GLY A 275 12.51 -14.14 -9.14
CA GLY A 275 12.65 -15.46 -8.54
C GLY A 275 11.82 -15.68 -7.27
N THR A 276 11.14 -14.66 -6.78
CA THR A 276 10.26 -14.78 -5.59
C THR A 276 8.84 -14.30 -5.87
N SER A 277 7.90 -14.80 -5.11
CA SER A 277 6.49 -14.41 -5.15
C SER A 277 5.92 -14.30 -3.73
N TRP A 278 4.67 -13.93 -3.61
CA TRP A 278 4.01 -13.88 -2.32
C TRP A 278 3.97 -15.24 -1.58
N ARG A 279 4.20 -16.37 -2.25
CA ARG A 279 4.19 -17.72 -1.65
C ARG A 279 5.43 -18.00 -0.82
N GLU A 280 6.55 -17.37 -1.15
CA GLU A 280 7.83 -17.50 -0.44
C GLU A 280 7.96 -16.53 0.74
N ARG A 281 6.99 -15.62 0.93
CA ARG A 281 6.94 -14.72 2.09
C ARG A 281 6.75 -15.51 3.39
N PRO A 282 7.00 -14.90 4.58
CA PRO A 282 6.76 -15.56 5.86
C PRO A 282 5.39 -16.22 5.94
N ALA A 283 5.37 -17.50 6.30
CA ALA A 283 4.15 -18.30 6.36
C ALA A 283 3.19 -17.80 7.45
N ILE A 284 1.89 -17.91 7.19
CA ILE A 284 0.83 -17.55 8.15
C ILE A 284 0.85 -18.50 9.35
N ASP A 285 0.93 -19.81 9.12
CA ASP A 285 1.02 -20.81 10.19
C ASP A 285 2.47 -20.93 10.67
N ARG A 286 2.70 -20.62 11.95
CA ARG A 286 4.02 -20.69 12.61
C ARG A 286 4.20 -21.96 13.46
N GLY A 287 3.22 -22.85 13.49
CA GLY A 287 3.17 -23.99 14.38
C GLY A 287 2.60 -23.66 15.76
N ASP A 288 2.35 -24.69 16.55
CA ASP A 288 1.90 -24.62 17.95
C ASP A 288 0.70 -23.69 18.22
N GLY A 289 -0.16 -23.49 17.21
CA GLY A 289 -1.33 -22.60 17.29
C GLY A 289 -1.00 -21.12 17.20
N VAL A 290 0.19 -20.76 16.73
CA VAL A 290 0.61 -19.37 16.48
C VAL A 290 0.48 -19.05 15.00
N PHE A 291 -0.16 -17.91 14.69
CA PHE A 291 -0.41 -17.45 13.32
C PHE A 291 0.09 -16.03 13.13
N LEU A 292 0.71 -15.74 12.00
CA LEU A 292 1.22 -14.42 11.64
C LEU A 292 0.35 -13.82 10.53
N VAL A 293 -0.02 -12.53 10.67
CA VAL A 293 -0.80 -11.80 9.66
C VAL A 293 -0.20 -10.42 9.40
N GLY A 294 -0.45 -9.87 8.21
CA GLY A 294 0.03 -8.56 7.80
C GLY A 294 0.19 -8.47 6.29
N ASP A 295 0.72 -7.36 5.80
CA ASP A 295 0.92 -7.10 4.37
C ASP A 295 2.23 -7.66 3.80
N THR A 296 3.04 -8.30 4.66
CA THR A 296 4.34 -8.90 4.32
C THR A 296 4.36 -10.43 4.39
N VAL A 297 3.23 -11.06 4.70
CA VAL A 297 3.13 -12.52 4.83
C VAL A 297 2.67 -13.21 3.54
N ALA A 298 2.73 -14.55 3.53
CA ALA A 298 2.36 -15.39 2.40
C ALA A 298 0.84 -15.41 2.18
N ALA A 299 0.30 -14.33 1.63
CA ALA A 299 -1.10 -14.22 1.26
C ALA A 299 -1.27 -13.48 -0.09
N PRO A 300 -2.31 -13.81 -0.87
CA PRO A 300 -2.57 -13.17 -2.15
C PRO A 300 -3.13 -11.75 -1.95
N GLY A 301 -2.97 -10.92 -3.00
CA GLY A 301 -3.49 -9.55 -3.03
C GLY A 301 -2.39 -8.51 -3.17
N MET A 302 -2.75 -7.25 -2.91
CA MET A 302 -1.83 -6.12 -2.89
C MET A 302 -2.13 -5.18 -1.73
N LEU A 303 -1.08 -4.71 -1.05
CA LEU A 303 -1.17 -3.80 0.09
C LEU A 303 -2.16 -4.35 1.15
N SER A 304 -3.15 -3.55 1.58
CA SER A 304 -4.14 -3.95 2.59
C SER A 304 -4.94 -5.23 2.27
N GLU A 305 -4.99 -5.67 1.00
CA GLU A 305 -5.64 -6.94 0.67
C GLU A 305 -4.85 -8.14 1.18
N VAL A 306 -3.51 -8.05 1.23
CA VAL A 306 -2.64 -9.10 1.80
C VAL A 306 -2.94 -9.23 3.30
N SER A 307 -3.02 -8.09 4.03
CA SER A 307 -3.37 -8.09 5.45
C SER A 307 -4.74 -8.72 5.69
N TRP A 308 -5.73 -8.37 4.88
CA TRP A 308 -7.07 -8.96 4.98
C TRP A 308 -7.06 -10.46 4.66
N ALA A 309 -6.43 -10.88 3.58
CA ALA A 309 -6.40 -12.29 3.16
C ALA A 309 -5.69 -13.16 4.19
N SER A 310 -4.57 -12.67 4.74
CA SER A 310 -3.84 -13.36 5.80
C SER A 310 -4.67 -13.47 7.09
N ALA A 311 -5.40 -12.41 7.47
CA ALA A 311 -6.26 -12.40 8.64
C ALA A 311 -7.41 -13.42 8.52
N ILE A 312 -8.04 -13.54 7.35
CA ILE A 312 -9.08 -14.54 7.09
C ILE A 312 -8.52 -15.96 7.23
N GLU A 313 -7.37 -16.24 6.62
CA GLU A 313 -6.75 -17.57 6.71
C GLU A 313 -6.29 -17.89 8.13
N ALA A 314 -5.62 -16.96 8.82
CA ALA A 314 -5.20 -17.13 10.21
C ALA A 314 -6.39 -17.38 11.16
N SER A 315 -7.50 -16.64 10.97
CA SER A 315 -8.72 -16.84 11.76
C SER A 315 -9.30 -18.23 11.56
N ARG A 316 -9.32 -18.75 10.32
CA ARG A 316 -9.78 -20.09 10.01
C ARG A 316 -8.90 -21.16 10.69
N LEU A 317 -7.58 -20.99 10.63
CA LEU A 317 -6.62 -21.90 11.25
C LEU A 317 -6.69 -21.86 12.78
N ALA A 318 -6.80 -20.68 13.37
CA ALA A 318 -6.94 -20.50 14.81
C ALA A 318 -8.20 -21.18 15.37
N LEU A 319 -9.34 -21.04 14.67
CA LEU A 319 -10.57 -21.74 15.03
C LEU A 319 -10.41 -23.27 14.98
N GLN A 320 -9.69 -23.79 13.99
CA GLN A 320 -9.40 -25.22 13.90
C GLN A 320 -8.50 -25.70 15.05
N ALA A 321 -7.49 -24.90 15.42
CA ALA A 321 -6.61 -25.18 16.54
C ALA A 321 -7.39 -25.20 17.87
N ALA A 322 -8.22 -24.17 18.11
CA ALA A 322 -9.08 -24.10 19.31
C ALA A 322 -10.03 -25.30 19.45
N ASN A 323 -10.61 -25.76 18.34
CA ASN A 323 -11.51 -26.91 18.33
C ASN A 323 -10.78 -28.24 18.59
N ARG A 324 -9.51 -28.36 18.21
CA ARG A 324 -8.68 -29.54 18.53
C ARG A 324 -8.27 -29.61 19.99
N SER A 325 -8.07 -28.45 20.62
CA SER A 325 -7.68 -28.34 22.03
C SER A 325 -8.84 -28.53 23.01
N ARG A 326 -10.10 -28.49 22.54
CA ARG A 326 -11.27 -28.77 23.38
C ARG A 326 -11.33 -30.26 23.71
N PRO A 327 -11.42 -30.69 25.00
CA PRO A 327 -11.64 -32.06 25.36
C PRO A 327 -12.92 -32.55 24.67
N ARG A 328 -12.84 -33.69 23.95
CA ARG A 328 -14.04 -34.36 23.48
C ARG A 328 -14.84 -34.75 24.72
N LEU A 329 -15.98 -34.13 24.94
CA LEU A 329 -16.97 -34.63 25.90
C LEU A 329 -17.24 -36.08 25.50
N ARG A 330 -16.76 -37.03 26.31
CA ARG A 330 -17.19 -38.42 26.17
C ARG A 330 -18.68 -38.41 26.43
N GLU A 331 -19.48 -38.77 25.44
CA GLU A 331 -20.86 -39.16 25.66
C GLU A 331 -20.82 -40.28 26.71
N VAL A 332 -21.29 -39.97 27.90
CA VAL A 332 -21.57 -40.97 28.93
C VAL A 332 -22.86 -41.64 28.49
N ALA A 333 -22.72 -42.84 27.94
CA ALA A 333 -23.83 -43.72 27.60
C ALA A 333 -24.54 -44.23 28.89
#